data_0f516da6ac0fe9926afefaa707bae55a
#
_entry.id   0f516da6ac0fe9926afefaa707bae55a
#
_cell.length_a   1.000
_cell.length_b   1.000
_cell.length_c   1.000
_cell.angle_alpha   90.00
_cell.angle_beta   90.00
_cell.angle_gamma   90.00
#
_symmetry.space_group_name_H-M   'P 1'
#
loop_
_entity.id
_entity.type
_entity.pdbx_description
1 polymer ?
#
loop_
_entity_poly.entity_id
_entity_poly.type
_entity_poly.pdbx_seq_one_letter_code
_entity_poly.pdbx_strand_id
1 'polypeptide(L)'
;MTNSLPLDEIICQLQESWQNLPDQRKANNNKQYEVSDAALSAYSVFFMQSSSFLAHQRDIHKRKGKENVSTLFGVKKIPGDNQIRNLLDPIKPDHFHADFKWVHKKLAENGCLATFLDYQNTYLVALDGVNFHSSEKIHCDNCSHRQDRAGTTHYYHNAIIPVLVKPDSQHVISLCPEFIVPQDGHEKQDCERAAVKRWLLQHHGDYQPHQVTFLGDDLYANNPLCKLIEESYEQFFVFVCKPTSHTTLYEQLASSTKIETRQERYWNGRYGEIWSYRFVNKLPLRSGDDALLVNWLELT
;
A
#
# COMPACT_ATOMS: atom_id res chain seq x y z
N MET A 1 -29.06 -9.12 2.51
CA MET A 1 -28.51 -7.76 2.64
C MET A 1 -27.28 -7.71 1.75
N THR A 2 -27.17 -6.75 0.86
CA THR A 2 -25.98 -6.60 0.00
C THR A 2 -24.83 -6.16 0.90
N ASN A 3 -23.80 -7.00 1.02
CA ASN A 3 -22.55 -6.67 1.74
C ASN A 3 -21.83 -5.60 0.91
N SER A 4 -22.15 -4.33 1.13
CA SER A 4 -21.53 -3.21 0.43
C SER A 4 -21.46 -1.99 1.36
N LEU A 5 -20.47 -1.16 1.15
CA LEU A 5 -20.37 0.15 1.78
C LEU A 5 -20.97 1.18 0.81
N PRO A 6 -22.07 1.87 1.17
CA PRO A 6 -22.67 2.88 0.29
C PRO A 6 -21.72 4.03 0.00
N LEU A 7 -21.67 4.47 -1.25
CA LEU A 7 -20.80 5.58 -1.67
C LEU A 7 -21.09 6.87 -0.92
N ASP A 8 -22.38 7.17 -0.70
CA ASP A 8 -22.81 8.38 0.03
C ASP A 8 -22.26 8.41 1.46
N GLU A 9 -22.18 7.25 2.12
CA GLU A 9 -21.61 7.15 3.48
C GLU A 9 -20.11 7.48 3.48
N ILE A 10 -19.38 6.99 2.47
CA ILE A 10 -17.96 7.32 2.30
C ILE A 10 -17.78 8.82 2.08
N ILE A 11 -18.56 9.41 1.20
CA ILE A 11 -18.44 10.83 0.86
C ILE A 11 -18.78 11.71 2.05
N CYS A 12 -19.85 11.42 2.79
CA CYS A 12 -20.19 12.12 4.01
C CYS A 12 -19.04 12.07 5.02
N GLN A 13 -18.44 10.89 5.22
CA GLN A 13 -17.28 10.74 6.11
C GLN A 13 -16.10 11.61 5.67
N LEU A 14 -15.76 11.61 4.39
CA LEU A 14 -14.66 12.42 3.86
C LEU A 14 -14.95 13.92 4.04
N GLN A 15 -16.19 14.36 3.80
CA GLN A 15 -16.61 15.74 4.01
C GLN A 15 -16.44 16.15 5.49
N GLU A 16 -16.90 15.32 6.42
CA GLU A 16 -16.81 15.60 7.86
C GLU A 16 -15.35 15.59 8.35
N SER A 17 -14.59 14.58 7.97
CA SER A 17 -13.18 14.42 8.37
C SER A 17 -12.33 15.59 7.87
N TRP A 18 -12.50 15.99 6.61
CA TRP A 18 -11.65 16.98 5.98
C TRP A 18 -12.02 18.44 6.28
N GLN A 19 -13.18 18.70 6.89
CA GLN A 19 -13.48 20.02 7.45
C GLN A 19 -12.50 20.46 8.53
N ASN A 20 -11.86 19.49 9.20
CA ASN A 20 -10.92 19.72 10.28
C ASN A 20 -9.45 19.72 9.85
N LEU A 21 -9.16 19.66 8.54
CA LEU A 21 -7.80 19.77 8.04
C LEU A 21 -7.16 21.10 8.43
N PRO A 22 -5.87 21.10 8.85
CA PRO A 22 -5.21 22.31 9.31
C PRO A 22 -5.04 23.32 8.17
N ASP A 23 -5.43 24.55 8.43
CA ASP A 23 -5.21 25.68 7.52
C ASP A 23 -4.04 26.53 8.02
N GLN A 24 -2.89 26.43 7.38
CA GLN A 24 -1.67 27.16 7.76
C GLN A 24 -1.67 28.64 7.30
N ARG A 25 -2.68 29.06 6.57
CA ARG A 25 -2.78 30.45 6.11
C ARG A 25 -3.06 31.38 7.31
N LYS A 26 -2.47 32.58 7.27
CA LYS A 26 -2.80 33.63 8.25
C LYS A 26 -4.30 33.90 8.25
N ALA A 27 -4.86 34.10 9.41
CA ALA A 27 -6.26 34.51 9.56
C ALA A 27 -6.48 35.84 8.83
N ASN A 28 -7.21 35.83 7.74
CA ASN A 28 -7.68 37.00 7.04
C ASN A 28 -9.10 36.73 6.50
N ASN A 29 -9.88 37.79 6.31
CA ASN A 29 -11.26 37.69 5.86
C ASN A 29 -11.42 37.38 4.36
N ASN A 30 -10.32 37.23 3.61
CA ASN A 30 -10.33 37.05 2.15
C ASN A 30 -10.03 35.62 1.73
N LYS A 31 -10.28 34.61 2.58
CA LYS A 31 -10.16 33.21 2.21
C LYS A 31 -11.25 32.87 1.19
N GLN A 32 -10.81 32.61 -0.04
CA GLN A 32 -11.72 32.30 -1.16
C GLN A 32 -12.14 30.82 -1.16
N TYR A 33 -11.28 29.95 -0.67
CA TYR A 33 -11.46 28.48 -0.65
C TYR A 33 -11.12 27.93 0.73
N GLU A 34 -11.86 26.92 1.16
CA GLU A 34 -11.53 26.12 2.33
C GLU A 34 -10.52 25.03 1.96
N VAL A 35 -9.76 24.52 2.94
CA VAL A 35 -8.82 23.42 2.71
C VAL A 35 -9.57 22.15 2.31
N SER A 36 -10.72 21.91 2.91
CA SER A 36 -11.62 20.80 2.54
C SER A 36 -12.09 20.86 1.09
N ASP A 37 -12.38 22.05 0.54
CA ASP A 37 -12.72 22.21 -0.87
C ASP A 37 -11.57 21.77 -1.79
N ALA A 38 -10.33 22.11 -1.39
CA ALA A 38 -9.15 21.70 -2.14
C ALA A 38 -8.93 20.17 -2.05
N ALA A 39 -9.10 19.58 -0.87
CA ALA A 39 -8.95 18.14 -0.68
C ALA A 39 -10.00 17.33 -1.45
N LEU A 40 -11.28 17.71 -1.35
CA LEU A 40 -12.36 17.07 -2.09
C LEU A 40 -12.22 17.27 -3.61
N SER A 41 -11.77 18.44 -4.05
CA SER A 41 -11.48 18.70 -5.47
C SER A 41 -10.33 17.82 -5.97
N ALA A 42 -9.25 17.66 -5.20
CA ALA A 42 -8.16 16.76 -5.55
C ALA A 42 -8.61 15.30 -5.60
N TYR A 43 -9.35 14.85 -4.59
CA TYR A 43 -9.92 13.49 -4.56
C TYR A 43 -10.81 13.22 -5.78
N SER A 44 -11.64 14.19 -6.17
CA SER A 44 -12.55 14.04 -7.31
C SER A 44 -11.82 13.77 -8.63
N VAL A 45 -10.59 14.27 -8.82
CA VAL A 45 -9.76 13.99 -10.01
C VAL A 45 -9.50 12.50 -10.16
N PHE A 46 -9.10 11.87 -9.05
CA PHE A 46 -8.82 10.43 -9.00
C PHE A 46 -10.10 9.60 -9.05
N PHE A 47 -11.11 9.99 -8.28
CA PHE A 47 -12.42 9.32 -8.29
C PHE A 47 -13.05 9.29 -9.67
N MET A 48 -12.97 10.40 -10.41
CA MET A 48 -13.49 10.53 -11.77
C MET A 48 -12.54 9.98 -12.84
N GLN A 49 -11.40 9.43 -12.45
CA GLN A 49 -10.36 8.90 -13.36
C GLN A 49 -9.96 9.91 -14.45
N SER A 50 -9.91 11.17 -14.10
CA SER A 50 -9.54 12.24 -15.04
C SER A 50 -8.05 12.15 -15.38
N SER A 51 -7.70 12.39 -16.64
CA SER A 51 -6.33 12.27 -17.14
C SER A 51 -5.33 13.27 -16.53
N SER A 52 -5.83 14.39 -16.01
CA SER A 52 -5.04 15.41 -15.31
C SER A 52 -5.94 16.39 -14.56
N PHE A 53 -5.38 17.13 -13.60
CA PHE A 53 -6.07 18.23 -12.91
C PHE A 53 -6.62 19.27 -13.91
N LEU A 54 -5.84 19.65 -14.93
CA LEU A 54 -6.25 20.63 -15.94
C LEU A 54 -7.40 20.10 -16.81
N ALA A 55 -7.37 18.83 -17.23
CA ALA A 55 -8.46 18.21 -17.97
C ALA A 55 -9.73 18.18 -17.12
N HIS A 56 -9.61 17.77 -15.85
CA HIS A 56 -10.70 17.75 -14.89
C HIS A 56 -11.37 19.13 -14.74
N GLN A 57 -10.58 20.19 -14.52
CA GLN A 57 -11.08 21.56 -14.42
C GLN A 57 -11.80 22.02 -15.68
N ARG A 58 -11.26 21.72 -16.87
CA ARG A 58 -11.91 22.06 -18.14
C ARG A 58 -13.28 21.39 -18.29
N ASP A 59 -13.38 20.12 -17.89
CA ASP A 59 -14.63 19.39 -17.97
C ASP A 59 -15.68 19.92 -16.98
N ILE A 60 -15.26 20.28 -15.77
CA ILE A 60 -16.12 20.92 -14.78
C ILE A 60 -16.65 22.25 -15.31
N HIS A 61 -15.79 23.12 -15.86
CA HIS A 61 -16.20 24.41 -16.41
C HIS A 61 -17.20 24.28 -17.56
N LYS A 62 -17.11 23.23 -18.38
CA LYS A 62 -18.06 22.95 -19.44
C LYS A 62 -19.43 22.51 -18.92
N ARG A 63 -19.47 21.82 -17.77
CA ARG A 63 -20.67 21.18 -17.22
C ARG A 63 -21.34 21.94 -16.09
N LYS A 64 -20.99 23.19 -15.86
CA LYS A 64 -21.43 24.10 -14.77
C LYS A 64 -22.66 23.63 -13.97
N GLY A 65 -22.45 23.22 -12.69
CA GLY A 65 -23.50 22.81 -11.76
C GLY A 65 -24.13 21.43 -12.03
N LYS A 66 -23.59 20.66 -13.00
CA LYS A 66 -23.98 19.27 -13.29
C LYS A 66 -22.79 18.31 -13.16
N GLU A 67 -21.70 18.77 -12.59
CA GLU A 67 -20.49 17.98 -12.34
C GLU A 67 -20.52 17.36 -10.94
N ASN A 68 -19.90 16.20 -10.82
CA ASN A 68 -19.87 15.46 -9.56
C ASN A 68 -19.14 16.20 -8.43
N VAL A 69 -18.24 17.14 -8.72
CA VAL A 69 -17.52 17.89 -7.70
C VAL A 69 -18.48 18.73 -6.86
N SER A 70 -19.46 19.39 -7.51
CA SER A 70 -20.48 20.14 -6.79
C SER A 70 -21.62 19.28 -6.30
N THR A 71 -22.09 18.33 -7.12
CA THR A 71 -23.31 17.56 -6.83
C THR A 71 -23.08 16.40 -5.87
N LEU A 72 -21.94 15.71 -5.98
CA LEU A 72 -21.59 14.56 -5.14
C LEU A 72 -20.72 14.99 -3.95
N PHE A 73 -19.67 15.78 -4.18
CA PHE A 73 -18.74 16.17 -3.13
C PHE A 73 -19.12 17.49 -2.43
N GLY A 74 -20.15 18.18 -2.89
CA GLY A 74 -20.64 19.40 -2.25
C GLY A 74 -19.70 20.60 -2.31
N VAL A 75 -18.68 20.57 -3.17
CA VAL A 75 -17.70 21.66 -3.31
C VAL A 75 -18.35 22.84 -4.00
N LYS A 76 -18.47 23.95 -3.31
CA LYS A 76 -19.13 25.17 -3.85
C LYS A 76 -18.26 25.95 -4.81
N LYS A 77 -16.95 26.01 -4.55
CA LYS A 77 -15.96 26.68 -5.39
C LYS A 77 -14.77 25.77 -5.58
N ILE A 78 -14.46 25.45 -6.83
CA ILE A 78 -13.37 24.55 -7.19
C ILE A 78 -12.10 25.38 -7.33
N PRO A 79 -11.08 25.16 -6.50
CA PRO A 79 -9.81 25.86 -6.60
C PRO A 79 -9.06 25.46 -7.88
N GLY A 80 -8.26 26.36 -8.46
CA GLY A 80 -7.33 26.02 -9.53
C GLY A 80 -6.23 25.05 -9.04
N ASP A 81 -5.58 24.34 -9.97
CA ASP A 81 -4.56 23.33 -9.66
C ASP A 81 -3.42 23.85 -8.78
N ASN A 82 -2.90 25.05 -9.06
CA ASN A 82 -1.91 25.71 -8.21
C ASN A 82 -2.45 26.01 -6.81
N GLN A 83 -3.71 26.40 -6.71
CA GLN A 83 -4.33 26.70 -5.42
C GLN A 83 -4.57 25.43 -4.61
N ILE A 84 -4.95 24.33 -5.28
CA ILE A 84 -5.07 23.01 -4.63
C ILE A 84 -3.71 22.61 -4.03
N ARG A 85 -2.62 22.70 -4.79
CA ARG A 85 -1.28 22.40 -4.29
C ARG A 85 -0.90 23.30 -3.11
N ASN A 86 -1.02 24.59 -3.24
CA ASN A 86 -0.67 25.54 -2.17
C ASN A 86 -1.44 25.28 -0.87
N LEU A 87 -2.66 24.75 -0.93
CA LEU A 87 -3.47 24.43 0.22
C LEU A 87 -3.14 23.05 0.82
N LEU A 88 -2.79 22.06 -0.03
CA LEU A 88 -2.58 20.68 0.41
C LEU A 88 -1.12 20.34 0.69
N ASP A 89 -0.13 20.94 0.01
CA ASP A 89 1.28 20.65 0.24
C ASP A 89 1.73 20.78 1.71
N PRO A 90 1.17 21.73 2.51
CA PRO A 90 1.49 21.81 3.93
C PRO A 90 0.80 20.73 4.80
N ILE A 91 -0.14 19.96 4.27
CA ILE A 91 -0.92 18.98 5.02
C ILE A 91 -0.15 17.66 5.11
N LYS A 92 0.10 17.20 6.33
CA LYS A 92 0.76 15.91 6.51
C LYS A 92 -0.17 14.75 6.15
N PRO A 93 0.34 13.69 5.52
CA PRO A 93 -0.44 12.50 5.17
C PRO A 93 -1.18 11.86 6.35
N ASP A 94 -0.64 11.96 7.55
CA ASP A 94 -1.20 11.39 8.78
C ASP A 94 -2.65 11.85 9.06
N HIS A 95 -3.02 13.04 8.57
CA HIS A 95 -4.39 13.54 8.72
C HIS A 95 -5.44 12.68 7.99
N PHE A 96 -5.01 11.87 7.02
CA PHE A 96 -5.90 11.00 6.24
C PHE A 96 -5.92 9.55 6.76
N HIS A 97 -5.06 9.17 7.71
CA HIS A 97 -5.01 7.80 8.25
C HIS A 97 -6.32 7.36 8.90
N ALA A 98 -7.03 8.29 9.54
CA ALA A 98 -8.32 8.01 10.17
C ALA A 98 -9.38 7.57 9.14
N ASP A 99 -9.33 8.09 7.92
CA ASP A 99 -10.28 7.73 6.86
C ASP A 99 -10.08 6.29 6.40
N PHE A 100 -8.82 5.84 6.25
CA PHE A 100 -8.51 4.44 5.94
C PHE A 100 -9.01 3.50 7.04
N LYS A 101 -8.77 3.83 8.32
CA LYS A 101 -9.26 3.04 9.46
C LYS A 101 -10.78 2.99 9.50
N TRP A 102 -11.44 4.11 9.22
CA TRP A 102 -12.90 4.17 9.17
C TRP A 102 -13.46 3.28 8.06
N VAL A 103 -12.91 3.36 6.83
CA VAL A 103 -13.33 2.51 5.70
C VAL A 103 -13.14 1.04 6.04
N HIS A 104 -11.97 0.66 6.57
CA HIS A 104 -11.68 -0.72 6.96
C HIS A 104 -12.68 -1.23 8.00
N LYS A 105 -12.95 -0.44 9.06
CA LYS A 105 -13.94 -0.77 10.09
C LYS A 105 -15.34 -0.97 9.49
N LYS A 106 -15.77 -0.07 8.62
CA LYS A 106 -17.08 -0.18 7.96
C LYS A 106 -17.21 -1.41 7.07
N LEU A 107 -16.16 -1.74 6.32
CA LEU A 107 -16.11 -2.97 5.54
C LEU A 107 -16.19 -4.22 6.42
N ALA A 108 -15.57 -4.19 7.61
CA ALA A 108 -15.68 -5.27 8.60
C ALA A 108 -17.11 -5.39 9.16
N GLU A 109 -17.70 -4.28 9.61
CA GLU A 109 -19.06 -4.23 10.15
C GLU A 109 -20.10 -4.72 9.14
N ASN A 110 -19.92 -4.42 7.86
CA ASN A 110 -20.80 -4.86 6.77
C ASN A 110 -20.52 -6.28 6.27
N GLY A 111 -19.56 -7.00 6.88
CA GLY A 111 -19.19 -8.35 6.48
C GLY A 111 -18.43 -8.45 5.16
N CYS A 112 -18.02 -7.32 4.56
CA CYS A 112 -17.28 -7.32 3.30
C CYS A 112 -15.90 -7.98 3.45
N LEU A 113 -15.23 -7.76 4.58
CA LEU A 113 -13.89 -8.33 4.83
C LEU A 113 -13.92 -9.85 4.92
N ALA A 114 -15.01 -10.44 5.39
CA ALA A 114 -15.13 -11.91 5.48
C ALA A 114 -14.96 -12.59 4.11
N THR A 115 -15.30 -11.89 3.02
CA THR A 115 -15.11 -12.40 1.66
C THR A 115 -13.65 -12.48 1.24
N PHE A 116 -12.75 -11.79 1.94
CA PHE A 116 -11.30 -11.78 1.69
C PHE A 116 -10.54 -12.83 2.51
N LEU A 117 -11.20 -13.52 3.44
CA LEU A 117 -10.58 -14.66 4.12
C LEU A 117 -10.28 -15.76 3.11
N ASP A 118 -9.07 -16.32 3.16
CA ASP A 118 -8.59 -17.35 2.26
C ASP A 118 -7.71 -18.37 2.99
N TYR A 119 -6.48 -18.57 2.56
CA TYR A 119 -5.59 -19.60 3.07
C TYR A 119 -5.55 -19.62 4.61
N GLN A 120 -5.85 -20.78 5.20
CA GLN A 120 -5.95 -20.98 6.65
C GLN A 120 -6.85 -19.99 7.39
N ASN A 121 -7.85 -19.44 6.71
CA ASN A 121 -8.76 -18.43 7.25
C ASN A 121 -8.05 -17.12 7.65
N THR A 122 -7.01 -16.75 6.91
CA THR A 122 -6.29 -15.49 7.09
C THR A 122 -6.61 -14.47 5.97
N TYR A 123 -6.37 -13.22 6.26
CA TYR A 123 -6.33 -12.16 5.26
C TYR A 123 -4.98 -12.17 4.54
N LEU A 124 -4.99 -12.18 3.23
CA LEU A 124 -3.75 -12.04 2.44
C LEU A 124 -3.48 -10.56 2.23
N VAL A 125 -2.36 -10.06 2.77
CA VAL A 125 -1.93 -8.67 2.65
C VAL A 125 -0.66 -8.60 1.80
N ALA A 126 -0.81 -8.13 0.56
CA ALA A 126 0.32 -7.91 -0.32
C ALA A 126 1.05 -6.61 0.05
N LEU A 127 2.38 -6.72 0.20
CA LEU A 127 3.29 -5.61 0.46
C LEU A 127 4.05 -5.28 -0.81
N ASP A 128 3.98 -4.02 -1.26
CA ASP A 128 4.76 -3.55 -2.41
C ASP A 128 5.04 -2.06 -2.29
N GLY A 129 6.20 -1.66 -2.82
CA GLY A 129 6.62 -0.27 -2.91
C GLY A 129 6.16 0.37 -4.22
N VAL A 130 5.46 1.49 -4.12
CA VAL A 130 4.97 2.23 -5.29
C VAL A 130 5.73 3.54 -5.44
N ASN A 131 6.31 3.78 -6.62
CA ASN A 131 6.83 5.07 -7.02
C ASN A 131 5.69 5.90 -7.62
N PHE A 132 5.22 6.92 -6.91
CA PHE A 132 4.10 7.75 -7.35
C PHE A 132 4.52 9.11 -7.90
N HIS A 133 5.78 9.51 -7.74
CA HIS A 133 6.36 10.71 -8.33
C HIS A 133 7.81 10.47 -8.70
N SER A 134 8.22 10.93 -9.90
CA SER A 134 9.62 10.97 -10.30
C SER A 134 9.85 12.17 -11.22
N SER A 135 10.90 12.95 -10.98
CA SER A 135 11.25 14.13 -11.77
C SER A 135 12.74 14.46 -11.64
N GLU A 136 13.31 15.05 -12.68
CA GLU A 136 14.65 15.62 -12.65
C GLU A 136 14.67 17.09 -12.19
N LYS A 137 13.52 17.76 -12.23
CA LYS A 137 13.42 19.21 -12.00
C LYS A 137 12.49 19.57 -10.84
N ILE A 138 11.37 18.86 -10.70
CA ILE A 138 10.36 19.15 -9.68
C ILE A 138 10.67 18.30 -8.45
N HIS A 139 10.95 18.95 -7.33
CA HIS A 139 11.27 18.28 -6.08
C HIS A 139 10.83 19.12 -4.87
N CYS A 140 10.73 18.47 -3.74
CA CYS A 140 10.52 19.07 -2.41
C CYS A 140 11.55 18.49 -1.41
N ASP A 141 11.55 19.02 -0.20
CA ASP A 141 12.48 18.58 0.86
C ASP A 141 12.28 17.13 1.30
N ASN A 142 11.10 16.57 1.02
CA ASN A 142 10.77 15.17 1.34
C ASN A 142 11.04 14.19 0.18
N CYS A 143 11.62 14.63 -0.93
CA CYS A 143 12.00 13.74 -2.02
C CYS A 143 13.21 12.89 -1.63
N SER A 144 13.14 11.59 -1.90
CA SER A 144 14.33 10.77 -2.07
C SER A 144 15.00 11.13 -3.41
N HIS A 145 16.29 10.91 -3.52
CA HIS A 145 17.01 11.19 -4.77
C HIS A 145 18.05 10.12 -5.08
N ARG A 146 18.35 9.97 -6.36
CA ARG A 146 19.43 9.12 -6.88
C ARG A 146 20.09 9.78 -8.08
N GLN A 147 21.37 9.51 -8.27
CA GLN A 147 22.06 9.88 -9.51
C GLN A 147 22.12 8.68 -10.45
N ASP A 148 21.89 8.93 -11.73
CA ASP A 148 22.12 7.94 -12.77
C ASP A 148 23.62 7.90 -13.17
N ARG A 149 23.97 7.01 -14.11
CA ARG A 149 25.35 6.88 -14.60
C ARG A 149 25.86 8.11 -15.36
N ALA A 150 24.97 8.96 -15.83
CA ALA A 150 25.29 10.21 -16.53
C ALA A 150 25.45 11.39 -15.56
N GLY A 151 25.23 11.18 -14.26
CA GLY A 151 25.30 12.20 -13.22
C GLY A 151 24.01 13.02 -13.06
N THR A 152 22.92 12.66 -13.75
CA THR A 152 21.63 13.34 -13.61
C THR A 152 20.97 12.92 -12.30
N THR A 153 20.51 13.91 -11.53
CA THR A 153 19.78 13.65 -10.28
C THR A 153 18.29 13.45 -10.57
N HIS A 154 17.77 12.33 -10.14
CA HIS A 154 16.33 12.00 -10.18
C HIS A 154 15.76 12.08 -8.77
N TYR A 155 14.76 12.91 -8.60
CA TYR A 155 13.98 13.06 -7.37
C TYR A 155 12.73 12.21 -7.46
N TYR A 156 12.37 11.52 -6.36
CA TYR A 156 11.21 10.64 -6.39
C TYR A 156 10.54 10.51 -5.02
N HIS A 157 9.27 10.13 -5.04
CA HIS A 157 8.52 9.74 -3.87
C HIS A 157 8.02 8.31 -4.01
N ASN A 158 8.26 7.53 -2.96
CA ASN A 158 7.77 6.17 -2.82
C ASN A 158 6.88 6.04 -1.58
N ALA A 159 5.99 5.08 -1.62
CA ALA A 159 5.23 4.64 -0.46
C ALA A 159 5.07 3.12 -0.48
N ILE A 160 4.96 2.50 0.67
CA ILE A 160 4.41 1.16 0.79
C ILE A 160 2.90 1.30 0.83
N ILE A 161 2.20 0.56 -0.02
CA ILE A 161 0.74 0.51 -0.04
C ILE A 161 0.33 -0.95 0.18
N PRO A 162 0.13 -1.37 1.44
CA PRO A 162 -0.38 -2.71 1.70
C PRO A 162 -1.81 -2.85 1.18
N VAL A 163 -2.10 -4.01 0.59
CA VAL A 163 -3.38 -4.27 -0.08
C VAL A 163 -3.92 -5.63 0.35
N LEU A 164 -5.16 -5.66 0.83
CA LEU A 164 -5.89 -6.91 0.98
C LEU A 164 -6.22 -7.46 -0.40
N VAL A 165 -5.79 -8.68 -0.63
CA VAL A 165 -6.00 -9.41 -1.89
C VAL A 165 -6.69 -10.74 -1.63
N LYS A 166 -7.30 -11.30 -2.68
CA LYS A 166 -7.83 -12.66 -2.67
C LYS A 166 -7.56 -13.30 -4.03
N PRO A 167 -7.09 -14.55 -4.08
CA PRO A 167 -6.98 -15.32 -5.32
C PRO A 167 -8.31 -15.30 -6.09
N ASP A 168 -8.22 -15.23 -7.41
CA ASP A 168 -9.35 -15.21 -8.34
C ASP A 168 -10.32 -14.02 -8.19
N SER A 169 -9.99 -13.03 -7.36
CA SER A 169 -10.77 -11.80 -7.22
C SER A 169 -10.10 -10.64 -7.96
N GLN A 170 -10.92 -9.85 -8.65
CA GLN A 170 -10.49 -8.57 -9.21
C GLN A 170 -10.60 -7.41 -8.20
N HIS A 171 -11.23 -7.65 -7.05
CA HIS A 171 -11.39 -6.65 -6.00
C HIS A 171 -10.21 -6.72 -5.03
N VAL A 172 -9.74 -5.55 -4.65
CA VAL A 172 -8.70 -5.36 -3.65
C VAL A 172 -9.12 -4.25 -2.69
N ILE A 173 -8.59 -4.28 -1.46
CA ILE A 173 -8.83 -3.21 -0.49
C ILE A 173 -7.48 -2.62 -0.11
N SER A 174 -7.26 -1.36 -0.49
CA SER A 174 -6.08 -0.61 -0.08
C SER A 174 -6.14 -0.32 1.43
N LEU A 175 -5.04 -0.62 2.12
CA LEU A 175 -4.84 -0.25 3.52
C LEU A 175 -4.12 1.10 3.59
N CYS A 176 -3.93 1.60 4.81
CA CYS A 176 -3.24 2.87 5.02
C CYS A 176 -1.83 2.83 4.42
N PRO A 177 -1.43 3.79 3.57
CA PRO A 177 -0.09 3.84 3.02
C PRO A 177 0.94 4.28 4.08
N GLU A 178 2.19 3.85 3.90
CA GLU A 178 3.33 4.35 4.66
C GLU A 178 4.32 5.02 3.71
N PHE A 179 4.55 6.32 3.87
CA PHE A 179 5.42 7.08 2.98
C PHE A 179 6.90 6.87 3.32
N ILE A 180 7.72 6.74 2.28
CA ILE A 180 9.17 6.66 2.37
C ILE A 180 9.72 8.07 2.19
N VAL A 181 10.27 8.62 3.26
CA VAL A 181 10.83 9.98 3.28
C VAL A 181 12.30 9.96 3.70
N PRO A 182 13.12 10.90 3.25
CA PRO A 182 14.48 11.04 3.75
C PRO A 182 14.46 11.23 5.27
N GLN A 183 15.36 10.52 5.99
CA GLN A 183 15.48 10.67 7.44
C GLN A 183 16.43 11.82 7.74
N ASP A 184 15.96 12.79 8.51
CA ASP A 184 16.81 13.89 8.96
C ASP A 184 17.99 13.38 9.80
N GLY A 185 19.20 13.79 9.42
CA GLY A 185 20.42 13.49 10.17
C GLY A 185 20.98 12.09 9.98
N HIS A 186 20.46 11.26 9.08
CA HIS A 186 21.00 9.95 8.75
C HIS A 186 21.67 9.94 7.38
N GLU A 187 22.82 9.26 7.26
CA GLU A 187 23.54 9.09 5.98
C GLU A 187 22.78 8.24 4.95
N LYS A 188 21.87 7.37 5.41
CA LYS A 188 21.07 6.50 4.56
C LYS A 188 19.67 7.04 4.38
N GLN A 189 19.24 7.13 3.13
CA GLN A 189 17.85 7.38 2.81
C GLN A 189 16.97 6.26 3.38
N ASP A 190 15.74 6.58 3.74
CA ASP A 190 14.73 5.62 4.14
C ASP A 190 14.46 4.60 3.02
N CYS A 191 13.97 3.43 3.38
CA CYS A 191 13.76 2.34 2.45
C CYS A 191 12.44 1.59 2.73
N GLU A 192 11.98 0.83 1.75
CA GLU A 192 10.76 0.03 1.83
C GLU A 192 10.70 -0.87 3.06
N ARG A 193 11.81 -1.53 3.41
CA ARG A 193 11.87 -2.38 4.61
C ARG A 193 11.68 -1.62 5.92
N ALA A 194 12.21 -0.40 6.01
CA ALA A 194 12.01 0.46 7.18
C ALA A 194 10.56 0.95 7.24
N ALA A 195 9.99 1.33 6.10
CA ALA A 195 8.59 1.73 5.99
C ALA A 195 7.63 0.59 6.38
N VAL A 196 7.86 -0.65 5.91
CA VAL A 196 7.06 -1.81 6.34
C VAL A 196 7.13 -2.02 7.85
N LYS A 197 8.31 -1.88 8.47
CA LYS A 197 8.43 -2.00 9.94
C LYS A 197 7.63 -0.93 10.68
N ARG A 198 7.64 0.33 10.20
CA ARG A 198 6.83 1.40 10.79
C ARG A 198 5.34 1.11 10.61
N TRP A 199 4.95 0.67 9.42
CA TRP A 199 3.56 0.29 9.14
C TRP A 199 3.09 -0.82 10.07
N LEU A 200 3.87 -1.89 10.22
CA LEU A 200 3.57 -2.99 11.15
C LEU A 200 3.45 -2.51 12.59
N LEU A 201 4.36 -1.63 13.05
CA LEU A 201 4.30 -1.07 14.40
C LEU A 201 3.00 -0.29 14.65
N GLN A 202 2.50 0.43 13.63
CA GLN A 202 1.28 1.23 13.73
C GLN A 202 -0.02 0.41 13.61
N HIS A 203 0.03 -0.70 12.88
CA HIS A 203 -1.16 -1.44 12.43
C HIS A 203 -1.27 -2.88 12.95
N HIS A 204 -0.24 -3.43 13.62
CA HIS A 204 -0.32 -4.81 14.12
C HIS A 204 -1.50 -5.04 15.06
N GLY A 205 -1.89 -4.04 15.85
CA GLY A 205 -3.04 -4.11 16.76
C GLY A 205 -4.42 -4.08 16.07
N ASP A 206 -4.45 -3.82 14.76
CA ASP A 206 -5.71 -3.83 13.99
C ASP A 206 -6.15 -5.27 13.66
N TYR A 207 -5.29 -6.28 13.90
CA TYR A 207 -5.52 -7.69 13.60
C TYR A 207 -5.25 -8.59 14.82
N GLN A 208 -5.98 -9.70 14.91
CA GLN A 208 -5.71 -10.71 15.91
C GLN A 208 -4.47 -11.55 15.54
N PRO A 209 -3.82 -12.24 16.51
CA PRO A 209 -2.79 -13.23 16.23
C PRO A 209 -3.23 -14.24 15.17
N HIS A 210 -2.35 -14.58 14.25
CA HIS A 210 -2.57 -15.53 13.16
C HIS A 210 -3.74 -15.21 12.22
N GLN A 211 -4.09 -13.90 12.12
CA GLN A 211 -5.19 -13.44 11.26
C GLN A 211 -4.71 -12.96 9.89
N VAL A 212 -3.43 -12.66 9.72
CA VAL A 212 -2.86 -12.12 8.48
C VAL A 212 -1.74 -12.99 7.95
N THR A 213 -1.72 -13.18 6.63
CA THR A 213 -0.57 -13.70 5.90
C THR A 213 -0.04 -12.59 4.99
N PHE A 214 1.15 -12.09 5.29
CA PHE A 214 1.82 -11.09 4.45
C PHE A 214 2.44 -11.73 3.22
N LEU A 215 2.18 -11.15 2.06
CA LEU A 215 2.74 -11.54 0.77
C LEU A 215 3.75 -10.46 0.32
N GLY A 216 4.87 -10.86 -0.26
CA GLY A 216 5.85 -9.89 -0.72
C GLY A 216 6.94 -10.51 -1.59
N ASP A 217 7.73 -9.64 -2.19
CA ASP A 217 8.86 -10.03 -3.01
C ASP A 217 10.10 -10.40 -2.17
N ASP A 218 11.19 -10.67 -2.85
CA ASP A 218 12.48 -11.04 -2.30
C ASP A 218 13.10 -9.98 -1.35
N LEU A 219 12.71 -8.71 -1.48
CA LEU A 219 13.18 -7.63 -0.61
C LEU A 219 12.74 -7.83 0.85
N TYR A 220 11.56 -8.39 1.04
CA TYR A 220 10.96 -8.63 2.36
C TYR A 220 11.41 -9.94 3.00
N ALA A 221 11.94 -10.88 2.24
CA ALA A 221 12.43 -12.17 2.73
C ALA A 221 13.74 -12.04 3.51
N ASN A 222 13.78 -11.22 4.54
CA ASN A 222 14.96 -11.02 5.38
C ASN A 222 14.68 -11.37 6.84
N ASN A 223 15.66 -12.01 7.49
CA ASN A 223 15.50 -12.56 8.84
C ASN A 223 14.94 -11.57 9.87
N PRO A 224 15.40 -10.28 9.95
CA PRO A 224 14.84 -9.34 10.93
C PRO A 224 13.37 -8.98 10.71
N LEU A 225 12.91 -8.90 9.47
CA LEU A 225 11.51 -8.59 9.18
C LEU A 225 10.63 -9.83 9.39
N CYS A 226 11.07 -10.99 8.92
CA CYS A 226 10.36 -12.25 9.12
C CYS A 226 10.16 -12.57 10.61
N LYS A 227 11.21 -12.39 11.43
CA LYS A 227 11.10 -12.52 12.90
C LYS A 227 10.13 -11.53 13.51
N LEU A 228 10.14 -10.29 13.07
CA LEU A 228 9.21 -9.27 13.55
C LEU A 228 7.77 -9.67 13.28
N ILE A 229 7.47 -10.17 12.08
CA ILE A 229 6.13 -10.62 11.69
C ILE A 229 5.71 -11.84 12.50
N GLU A 230 6.54 -12.87 12.59
CA GLU A 230 6.18 -14.15 13.22
C GLU A 230 6.29 -14.10 14.76
N GLU A 231 7.45 -13.65 15.29
CA GLU A 231 7.72 -13.75 16.73
C GLU A 231 7.12 -12.57 17.52
N SER A 232 7.05 -11.36 16.94
CA SER A 232 6.58 -10.17 17.65
C SER A 232 5.13 -9.85 17.39
N TYR A 233 4.64 -10.09 16.17
CA TYR A 233 3.25 -9.77 15.79
C TYR A 233 2.39 -11.01 15.58
N GLU A 234 2.95 -12.21 15.74
CA GLU A 234 2.25 -13.50 15.64
C GLU A 234 1.43 -13.63 14.34
N GLN A 235 2.02 -13.20 13.21
CA GLN A 235 1.40 -13.26 11.89
C GLN A 235 2.20 -14.17 10.95
N PHE A 236 1.59 -14.56 9.84
CA PHE A 236 2.21 -15.40 8.83
C PHE A 236 2.80 -14.56 7.68
N PHE A 237 3.69 -15.17 6.90
CA PHE A 237 4.20 -14.56 5.67
C PHE A 237 4.48 -15.60 4.59
N VAL A 238 4.38 -15.16 3.33
CA VAL A 238 4.83 -15.89 2.14
C VAL A 238 5.61 -14.89 1.29
N PHE A 239 6.93 -15.02 1.29
CA PHE A 239 7.83 -14.12 0.57
C PHE A 239 8.61 -14.87 -0.49
N VAL A 240 8.81 -14.23 -1.65
CA VAL A 240 9.67 -14.76 -2.69
C VAL A 240 11.11 -14.75 -2.22
N CYS A 241 11.84 -15.86 -2.45
CA CYS A 241 13.27 -15.96 -2.18
C CYS A 241 14.00 -16.25 -3.50
N LYS A 242 14.89 -15.35 -3.93
CA LYS A 242 15.71 -15.56 -5.13
C LYS A 242 17.05 -16.19 -4.77
N PRO A 243 17.61 -17.12 -5.59
CA PRO A 243 18.90 -17.73 -5.33
C PRO A 243 20.04 -16.71 -5.17
N THR A 244 19.97 -15.59 -5.90
CA THR A 244 21.01 -14.55 -5.88
C THR A 244 21.07 -13.75 -4.58
N SER A 245 19.97 -13.63 -3.85
CA SER A 245 19.87 -12.87 -2.59
C SER A 245 19.88 -13.76 -1.36
N HIS A 246 19.56 -15.05 -1.52
CA HIS A 246 19.47 -16.04 -0.44
C HIS A 246 20.45 -17.22 -0.64
N THR A 247 21.71 -16.91 -0.94
CA THR A 247 22.74 -17.92 -1.27
C THR A 247 22.85 -19.01 -0.23
N THR A 248 22.90 -18.67 1.06
CA THR A 248 22.98 -19.63 2.16
C THR A 248 21.77 -20.57 2.19
N LEU A 249 20.55 -20.06 2.01
CA LEU A 249 19.34 -20.87 1.93
C LEU A 249 19.44 -21.91 0.80
N TYR A 250 19.88 -21.48 -0.38
CA TYR A 250 20.00 -22.33 -1.56
C TYR A 250 21.18 -23.30 -1.48
N GLU A 251 22.28 -22.97 -0.81
CA GLU A 251 23.37 -23.91 -0.47
C GLU A 251 22.88 -25.02 0.46
N GLN A 252 22.07 -24.68 1.47
CA GLN A 252 21.45 -25.67 2.35
C GLN A 252 20.45 -26.54 1.62
N LEU A 253 19.64 -25.96 0.71
CA LEU A 253 18.74 -26.73 -0.15
C LEU A 253 19.52 -27.73 -1.03
N ALA A 254 20.61 -27.30 -1.66
CA ALA A 254 21.43 -28.18 -2.51
C ALA A 254 22.01 -29.39 -1.75
N SER A 255 22.30 -29.23 -0.46
CA SER A 255 22.84 -30.28 0.42
C SER A 255 21.77 -31.08 1.18
N SER A 256 20.51 -30.65 1.11
CA SER A 256 19.43 -31.25 1.90
C SER A 256 18.92 -32.55 1.28
N THR A 257 18.88 -33.61 2.11
CA THR A 257 18.24 -34.89 1.75
C THR A 257 16.74 -34.93 2.12
N LYS A 258 16.21 -33.85 2.69
CA LYS A 258 14.84 -33.76 3.20
C LYS A 258 13.87 -33.08 2.23
N ILE A 259 14.31 -32.76 1.01
CA ILE A 259 13.42 -32.15 0.01
C ILE A 259 12.41 -33.19 -0.46
N GLU A 260 11.15 -32.88 -0.26
CA GLU A 260 10.04 -33.67 -0.77
C GLU A 260 9.60 -33.11 -2.13
N THR A 261 9.16 -33.99 -3.01
CA THR A 261 8.63 -33.64 -4.32
C THR A 261 7.23 -34.23 -4.50
N ARG A 262 6.30 -33.39 -4.92
CA ARG A 262 4.95 -33.81 -5.27
C ARG A 262 4.61 -33.29 -6.65
N GLN A 263 3.92 -34.09 -7.45
CA GLN A 263 3.43 -33.70 -8.78
C GLN A 263 1.92 -33.81 -8.83
N GLU A 264 1.29 -32.81 -9.42
CA GLU A 264 -0.13 -32.79 -9.69
C GLU A 264 -0.38 -32.57 -11.16
N ARG A 265 -1.34 -33.27 -11.73
CA ARG A 265 -1.78 -33.07 -13.10
C ARG A 265 -3.01 -32.18 -13.09
N TYR A 266 -2.92 -31.08 -13.79
CA TYR A 266 -4.02 -30.16 -13.98
C TYR A 266 -4.48 -30.21 -15.45
N TRP A 267 -5.80 -30.28 -15.65
CA TRP A 267 -6.38 -30.33 -16.99
C TRP A 267 -7.16 -29.04 -17.23
N ASN A 268 -6.71 -28.19 -18.15
CA ASN A 268 -7.36 -26.92 -18.49
C ASN A 268 -8.42 -27.03 -19.62
N GLY A 269 -8.82 -28.23 -19.98
CA GLY A 269 -9.79 -28.51 -21.03
C GLY A 269 -9.19 -28.69 -22.44
N ARG A 270 -7.91 -28.30 -22.66
CA ARG A 270 -7.18 -28.47 -23.93
C ARG A 270 -5.84 -29.20 -23.76
N TYR A 271 -5.12 -28.89 -22.69
CA TYR A 271 -3.81 -29.44 -22.41
C TYR A 271 -3.74 -29.91 -20.98
N GLY A 272 -3.03 -31.00 -20.74
CA GLY A 272 -2.65 -31.38 -19.39
C GLY A 272 -1.36 -30.67 -18.99
N GLU A 273 -1.39 -29.98 -17.87
CA GLU A 273 -0.23 -29.37 -17.22
C GLU A 273 0.21 -30.24 -16.08
N ILE A 274 1.51 -30.37 -15.86
CA ILE A 274 2.08 -31.07 -14.70
C ILE A 274 2.72 -29.99 -13.84
N TRP A 275 2.20 -29.83 -12.66
CA TRP A 275 2.75 -28.92 -11.67
C TRP A 275 3.61 -29.72 -10.71
N SER A 276 4.85 -29.34 -10.56
CA SER A 276 5.81 -29.98 -9.68
C SER A 276 6.12 -29.08 -8.51
N TYR A 277 5.85 -29.59 -7.30
CA TYR A 277 6.13 -28.92 -6.04
C TYR A 277 7.33 -29.55 -5.39
N ARG A 278 8.32 -28.76 -5.04
CA ARG A 278 9.44 -29.17 -4.20
C ARG A 278 9.37 -28.38 -2.90
N PHE A 279 9.46 -29.02 -1.78
CA PHE A 279 9.34 -28.33 -0.49
C PHE A 279 10.18 -28.96 0.60
N VAL A 280 10.54 -28.16 1.58
CA VAL A 280 11.20 -28.58 2.81
C VAL A 280 10.77 -27.69 3.96
N ASN A 281 10.54 -28.31 5.11
CA ASN A 281 10.13 -27.60 6.32
C ASN A 281 11.33 -27.33 7.22
N LYS A 282 11.27 -26.23 7.99
CA LYS A 282 12.24 -25.86 9.03
C LYS A 282 13.66 -25.71 8.48
N LEU A 283 13.80 -24.95 7.40
CA LEU A 283 15.09 -24.58 6.87
C LEU A 283 15.52 -23.21 7.42
N PRO A 284 16.77 -23.05 7.91
CA PRO A 284 17.23 -21.74 8.35
C PRO A 284 17.27 -20.72 7.21
N LEU A 285 16.64 -19.56 7.41
CA LEU A 285 16.58 -18.49 6.39
C LEU A 285 17.97 -17.89 6.08
N ARG A 286 18.88 -17.96 7.04
CA ARG A 286 20.27 -17.47 6.92
C ARG A 286 21.22 -18.35 7.75
N SER A 287 22.52 -18.05 7.69
CA SER A 287 23.51 -18.60 8.62
C SER A 287 23.37 -17.96 10.01
N GLY A 288 23.70 -18.73 11.06
CA GLY A 288 23.76 -18.31 12.46
C GLY A 288 22.71 -18.97 13.32
N ASP A 289 22.99 -19.06 14.63
CA ASP A 289 22.18 -19.77 15.62
C ASP A 289 20.81 -19.11 15.87
N ASP A 290 20.67 -17.84 15.52
CA ASP A 290 19.47 -17.02 15.64
C ASP A 290 18.65 -16.97 14.33
N ALA A 291 18.95 -17.83 13.35
CA ALA A 291 18.23 -17.87 12.09
C ALA A 291 16.79 -18.37 12.28
N LEU A 292 15.85 -17.65 11.70
CA LEU A 292 14.46 -18.08 11.67
C LEU A 292 14.34 -19.36 10.83
N LEU A 293 13.59 -20.33 11.32
CA LEU A 293 13.30 -21.56 10.60
C LEU A 293 12.03 -21.37 9.75
N VAL A 294 12.18 -21.44 8.44
CA VAL A 294 11.09 -21.23 7.49
C VAL A 294 10.76 -22.50 6.71
N ASN A 295 9.58 -22.55 6.15
CA ASN A 295 9.22 -23.54 5.15
C ASN A 295 9.53 -22.99 3.77
N TRP A 296 10.18 -23.78 2.93
CA TRP A 296 10.50 -23.40 1.56
C TRP A 296 9.67 -24.22 0.58
N LEU A 297 9.16 -23.56 -0.44
CA LEU A 297 8.38 -24.16 -1.53
C LEU A 297 8.84 -23.62 -2.88
N GLU A 298 9.03 -24.51 -3.84
CA GLU A 298 9.26 -24.17 -5.25
C GLU A 298 8.17 -24.83 -6.09
N LEU A 299 7.65 -24.09 -7.02
CA LEU A 299 6.65 -24.52 -7.98
C LEU A 299 7.22 -24.40 -9.41
N THR A 300 7.13 -25.47 -10.20
CA THR A 300 7.54 -25.52 -11.61
C THR A 300 6.51 -26.22 -12.48
#